data_078f8f9119590d4dfb602109e079e51d
#
_entry.id   078f8f9119590d4dfb602109e079e51d
#
_cell.length_a   1.000
_cell.length_b   1.000
_cell.length_c   1.000
_cell.angle_alpha   90.00
_cell.angle_beta   90.00
_cell.angle_gamma   90.00
#
_symmetry.space_group_name_H-M   'P 1'
#
loop_
_entity.id
_entity.type
_entity.pdbx_description
1 polymer ?
#
loop_
_entity_poly.entity_id
_entity_poly.type
_entity_poly.pdbx_seq_one_letter_code
_entity_poly.pdbx_strand_id
1 'polypeptide(L)'
;EHLVKHIQKKTVLWQALINKKQQAKLDTLFKPEVDLHILIMNVEAFSTKKGLDFAAKFLSCHDALVAIDESTTIKNPGAQRTKNILRLSKLSKYRRILTGSPVTKSPLDLYTQCYFLDPWLLDHDSYYAFRTRYALMKTANFNGRSVQLVVGYRNLAELSEKLKPF
;
A
#
# COMPACT_ATOMS: atom_id res chain seq x y z
N GLU A 1 -7.28 -16.05 -14.54
CA GLU A 1 -7.61 -16.82 -15.78
C GLU A 1 -8.87 -16.33 -16.52
N HIS A 2 -9.58 -15.31 -16.05
CA HIS A 2 -10.80 -14.82 -16.67
C HIS A 2 -10.67 -13.46 -17.39
N LEU A 3 -9.46 -13.08 -17.80
CA LEU A 3 -9.31 -11.97 -18.74
C LEU A 3 -9.85 -12.41 -20.11
N VAL A 4 -10.70 -11.56 -20.69
CA VAL A 4 -11.32 -11.77 -22.00
C VAL A 4 -10.27 -12.29 -22.99
N LYS A 5 -10.54 -13.39 -23.66
CA LYS A 5 -9.58 -14.13 -24.52
C LYS A 5 -8.92 -13.31 -25.65
N HIS A 6 -9.38 -12.08 -25.89
CA HIS A 6 -8.91 -11.21 -26.97
C HIS A 6 -7.99 -10.05 -26.51
N ILE A 7 -7.72 -9.90 -25.19
CA ILE A 7 -6.85 -8.82 -24.69
C ILE A 7 -5.39 -9.26 -24.77
N GLN A 8 -4.60 -8.58 -25.58
CA GLN A 8 -3.15 -8.75 -25.57
C GLN A 8 -2.55 -8.13 -24.32
N LYS A 9 -1.80 -8.92 -23.55
CA LYS A 9 -1.21 -8.49 -22.28
C LYS A 9 0.30 -8.63 -22.26
N LYS A 10 0.97 -7.69 -21.63
CA LYS A 10 2.41 -7.75 -21.32
C LYS A 10 2.63 -7.72 -19.83
N THR A 11 3.24 -8.76 -19.29
CA THR A 11 3.55 -8.88 -17.87
C THR A 11 5.06 -8.83 -17.67
N VAL A 12 5.55 -7.94 -16.81
CA VAL A 12 6.96 -7.82 -16.48
C VAL A 12 7.15 -7.77 -14.96
N LEU A 13 8.03 -8.63 -14.46
CA LEU A 13 8.49 -8.60 -13.07
C LEU A 13 9.67 -7.65 -12.94
N TRP A 14 9.55 -6.64 -12.08
CA TRP A 14 10.64 -5.74 -11.74
C TRP A 14 11.65 -6.44 -10.80
N GLN A 15 12.93 -6.19 -11.02
CA GLN A 15 14.03 -6.73 -10.21
C GLN A 15 15.03 -5.62 -9.86
N ALA A 16 15.63 -5.68 -8.67
CA ALA A 16 16.58 -4.67 -8.19
C ALA A 16 17.89 -4.63 -9.01
N LEU A 17 18.35 -5.81 -9.45
CA LEU A 17 19.51 -5.96 -10.35
C LEU A 17 19.01 -6.06 -11.78
N ILE A 18 19.22 -4.99 -12.54
CA ILE A 18 18.72 -4.86 -13.92
C ILE A 18 19.91 -5.05 -14.86
N ASN A 19 19.93 -6.16 -15.60
CA ASN A 19 20.80 -6.36 -16.74
C ASN A 19 20.17 -5.84 -18.04
N LYS A 20 20.94 -5.79 -19.14
CA LYS A 20 20.46 -5.31 -20.45
C LYS A 20 19.16 -6.01 -20.92
N LYS A 21 19.07 -7.34 -20.71
CA LYS A 21 17.89 -8.15 -21.09
C LYS A 21 16.67 -7.77 -20.25
N GLN A 22 16.88 -7.55 -18.96
CA GLN A 22 15.81 -7.11 -18.04
C GLN A 22 15.36 -5.69 -18.35
N GLN A 23 16.30 -4.78 -18.65
CA GLN A 23 15.97 -3.41 -19.06
C GLN A 23 15.11 -3.41 -20.33
N ALA A 24 15.49 -4.17 -21.34
CA ALA A 24 14.69 -4.28 -22.58
C ALA A 24 13.25 -4.79 -22.31
N LYS A 25 13.07 -5.73 -21.36
CA LYS A 25 11.72 -6.16 -20.94
C LYS A 25 10.94 -5.06 -20.24
N LEU A 26 11.58 -4.30 -19.34
CA LEU A 26 10.94 -3.18 -18.67
C LEU A 26 10.53 -2.07 -19.63
N ASP A 27 11.34 -1.82 -20.66
CA ASP A 27 11.06 -0.79 -21.66
C ASP A 27 9.82 -1.13 -22.50
N THR A 28 9.49 -2.42 -22.66
CA THR A 28 8.25 -2.84 -23.36
C THR A 28 6.98 -2.41 -22.65
N LEU A 29 7.04 -2.10 -21.33
CA LEU A 29 5.88 -1.59 -20.57
C LEU A 29 5.45 -0.17 -20.99
N PHE A 30 6.29 0.54 -21.73
CA PHE A 30 6.03 1.90 -22.18
C PHE A 30 5.74 1.99 -23.71
N LYS A 31 5.62 0.84 -24.35
CA LYS A 31 5.31 0.77 -25.78
C LYS A 31 3.82 0.47 -26.00
N PRO A 32 3.14 1.11 -26.94
CA PRO A 32 1.70 0.94 -27.17
C PRO A 32 1.37 -0.32 -27.99
N GLU A 33 2.11 -1.42 -27.78
CA GLU A 33 2.00 -2.65 -28.59
C GLU A 33 0.95 -3.63 -28.07
N VAL A 34 0.40 -3.40 -26.86
CA VAL A 34 -0.56 -4.31 -26.21
C VAL A 34 -1.64 -3.52 -25.47
N ASP A 35 -2.80 -4.17 -25.28
CA ASP A 35 -3.96 -3.56 -24.61
C ASP A 35 -3.78 -3.43 -23.09
N LEU A 36 -3.00 -4.33 -22.47
CA LEU A 36 -2.83 -4.37 -21.02
C LEU A 36 -1.37 -4.56 -20.61
N HIS A 37 -0.83 -3.59 -19.89
CA HIS A 37 0.49 -3.67 -19.28
C HIS A 37 0.37 -4.06 -17.81
N ILE A 38 1.08 -5.10 -17.39
CA ILE A 38 1.10 -5.58 -16.01
C ILE A 38 2.54 -5.48 -15.47
N LEU A 39 2.73 -4.60 -14.50
CA LEU A 39 3.97 -4.46 -13.75
C LEU A 39 3.83 -5.17 -12.39
N ILE A 40 4.67 -6.16 -12.14
CA ILE A 40 4.73 -6.85 -10.86
C ILE A 40 5.98 -6.39 -10.09
N MET A 41 5.80 -5.96 -8.85
CA MET A 41 6.89 -5.50 -7.99
C MET A 41 6.78 -6.12 -6.60
N ASN A 42 7.92 -6.48 -6.01
CA ASN A 42 7.95 -6.82 -4.60
C ASN A 42 7.77 -5.54 -3.77
N VAL A 43 7.03 -5.61 -2.67
CA VAL A 43 6.80 -4.50 -1.72
C VAL A 43 8.12 -3.88 -1.23
N GLU A 44 9.18 -4.68 -1.06
CA GLU A 44 10.49 -4.17 -0.65
C GLU A 44 11.15 -3.25 -1.69
N ALA A 45 10.77 -3.35 -2.96
CA ALA A 45 11.26 -2.45 -4.01
C ALA A 45 10.96 -0.97 -3.68
N PHE A 46 9.85 -0.71 -2.99
CA PHE A 46 9.43 0.64 -2.59
C PHE A 46 10.25 1.23 -1.42
N SER A 47 11.15 0.45 -0.81
CA SER A 47 12.17 0.97 0.09
C SER A 47 13.38 1.56 -0.65
N THR A 48 13.50 1.32 -1.96
CA THR A 48 14.61 1.78 -2.79
C THR A 48 14.21 2.93 -3.72
N LYS A 49 15.15 3.83 -3.98
CA LYS A 49 14.91 4.93 -4.93
C LYS A 49 14.60 4.41 -6.34
N LYS A 50 15.33 3.39 -6.83
CA LYS A 50 15.14 2.81 -8.17
C LYS A 50 13.73 2.24 -8.34
N GLY A 51 13.24 1.46 -7.37
CA GLY A 51 11.90 0.89 -7.43
C GLY A 51 10.82 1.96 -7.37
N LEU A 52 11.01 2.96 -6.50
CA LEU A 52 10.09 4.08 -6.38
C LEU A 52 9.99 4.90 -7.68
N ASP A 53 11.15 5.29 -8.26
CA ASP A 53 11.19 6.09 -9.49
C ASP A 53 10.59 5.33 -10.67
N PHE A 54 10.85 4.01 -10.77
CA PHE A 54 10.28 3.18 -11.82
C PHE A 54 8.75 3.05 -11.70
N ALA A 55 8.24 2.79 -10.50
CA ALA A 55 6.80 2.72 -10.25
C ALA A 55 6.12 4.07 -10.51
N ALA A 56 6.72 5.19 -10.10
CA ALA A 56 6.21 6.53 -10.37
C ALA A 56 6.11 6.79 -11.88
N LYS A 57 7.16 6.46 -12.64
CA LYS A 57 7.15 6.57 -14.10
C LYS A 57 6.03 5.74 -14.72
N PHE A 58 5.88 4.48 -14.31
CA PHE A 58 4.82 3.61 -14.83
C PHE A 58 3.43 4.18 -14.56
N LEU A 59 3.16 4.63 -13.34
CA LEU A 59 1.87 5.21 -12.94
C LEU A 59 1.57 6.55 -13.61
N SER A 60 2.60 7.32 -13.97
CA SER A 60 2.43 8.59 -14.70
C SER A 60 2.15 8.39 -16.20
N CYS A 61 2.48 7.22 -16.74
CA CYS A 61 2.26 6.91 -18.17
C CYS A 61 0.98 6.11 -18.42
N HIS A 62 0.33 5.56 -17.39
CA HIS A 62 -0.80 4.66 -17.53
C HIS A 62 -1.93 4.99 -16.56
N ASP A 63 -3.18 4.89 -17.01
CA ASP A 63 -4.37 4.87 -16.15
C ASP A 63 -4.42 3.52 -15.41
N ALA A 64 -3.70 3.40 -14.30
CA ALA A 64 -3.42 2.13 -13.67
C ALA A 64 -4.36 1.80 -12.49
N LEU A 65 -4.65 0.50 -12.34
CA LEU A 65 -5.07 -0.12 -11.09
C LEU A 65 -3.82 -0.55 -10.32
N VAL A 66 -3.66 -0.08 -9.09
CA VAL A 66 -2.65 -0.60 -8.15
C VAL A 66 -3.31 -1.58 -7.19
N ALA A 67 -2.86 -2.83 -7.22
CA ALA A 67 -3.29 -3.86 -6.29
C ALA A 67 -2.13 -4.26 -5.37
N ILE A 68 -2.40 -4.35 -4.06
CA ILE A 68 -1.43 -4.85 -3.07
C ILE A 68 -1.91 -6.20 -2.60
N ASP A 69 -1.14 -7.23 -2.90
CA ASP A 69 -1.31 -8.56 -2.33
C ASP A 69 -0.64 -8.61 -0.95
N GLU A 70 -1.28 -9.31 0.00
CA GLU A 70 -0.89 -9.32 1.41
C GLU A 70 -0.72 -7.90 1.99
N SER A 71 -1.80 -7.12 1.96
CA SER A 71 -1.77 -5.69 2.33
C SER A 71 -1.32 -5.43 3.77
N THR A 72 -1.27 -6.44 4.63
CA THR A 72 -0.65 -6.37 5.96
C THR A 72 0.83 -5.98 5.91
N THR A 73 1.49 -6.13 4.76
CA THR A 73 2.87 -5.68 4.54
C THR A 73 3.04 -4.16 4.64
N ILE A 74 1.96 -3.40 4.44
CA ILE A 74 1.95 -1.93 4.55
C ILE A 74 1.29 -1.41 5.84
N LYS A 75 0.97 -2.24 6.81
CA LYS A 75 0.29 -1.84 8.06
C LYS A 75 1.09 -0.89 8.95
N ASN A 76 2.42 -0.87 8.85
CA ASN A 76 3.27 0.00 9.66
C ASN A 76 3.41 1.39 9.00
N PRO A 77 2.78 2.45 9.55
CA PRO A 77 2.84 3.82 8.99
C PRO A 77 4.24 4.43 9.06
N GLY A 78 5.11 3.92 9.93
CA GLY A 78 6.50 4.37 10.07
C GLY A 78 7.45 3.81 9.01
N ALA A 79 7.11 2.69 8.37
CA ALA A 79 7.99 2.04 7.41
C ALA A 79 8.14 2.86 6.11
N GLN A 80 9.37 2.96 5.60
CA GLN A 80 9.66 3.74 4.40
C GLN A 80 8.87 3.24 3.18
N ARG A 81 8.78 1.91 3.00
CA ARG A 81 7.98 1.31 1.92
C ARG A 81 6.50 1.73 1.99
N THR A 82 5.90 1.72 3.20
CA THR A 82 4.50 2.15 3.39
C THR A 82 4.31 3.60 2.99
N LYS A 83 5.16 4.52 3.48
CA LYS A 83 5.10 5.94 3.12
C LYS A 83 5.23 6.16 1.61
N ASN A 84 6.14 5.44 0.96
CA ASN A 84 6.35 5.53 -0.47
C ASN A 84 5.16 4.98 -1.27
N ILE A 85 4.59 3.85 -0.86
CA ILE A 85 3.39 3.26 -1.50
C ILE A 85 2.20 4.20 -1.36
N LEU A 86 1.95 4.76 -0.17
CA LEU A 86 0.86 5.71 0.04
C LEU A 86 1.03 7.00 -0.78
N ARG A 87 2.28 7.44 -0.99
CA ARG A 87 2.57 8.59 -1.89
C ARG A 87 2.28 8.24 -3.34
N LEU A 88 2.72 7.07 -3.80
CA LEU A 88 2.51 6.60 -5.17
C LEU A 88 1.05 6.30 -5.49
N SER A 89 0.27 5.83 -4.49
CA SER A 89 -1.15 5.53 -4.69
C SER A 89 -1.96 6.74 -5.18
N LYS A 90 -1.49 7.95 -4.89
CA LYS A 90 -2.11 9.20 -5.38
C LYS A 90 -1.99 9.37 -6.90
N LEU A 91 -1.04 8.68 -7.55
CA LEU A 91 -0.88 8.68 -9.00
C LEU A 91 -1.75 7.62 -9.69
N SER A 92 -2.31 6.68 -8.93
CA SER A 92 -3.15 5.62 -9.49
C SER A 92 -4.62 6.02 -9.54
N LYS A 93 -5.29 5.65 -10.63
CA LYS A 93 -6.72 5.90 -10.81
C LYS A 93 -7.57 4.97 -9.95
N TYR A 94 -7.15 3.71 -9.82
CA TYR A 94 -7.86 2.68 -9.07
C TYR A 94 -6.92 1.98 -8.09
N ARG A 95 -7.46 1.56 -6.95
CA ARG A 95 -6.69 0.90 -5.88
C ARG A 95 -7.44 -0.28 -5.33
N ARG A 96 -6.69 -1.35 -4.99
CA ARG A 96 -7.22 -2.55 -4.37
C ARG A 96 -6.23 -3.14 -3.38
N ILE A 97 -6.74 -3.76 -2.34
CA ILE A 97 -5.95 -4.59 -1.43
C ILE A 97 -6.51 -6.01 -1.41
N LEU A 98 -5.62 -6.96 -1.19
CA LEU A 98 -5.93 -8.37 -1.02
C LEU A 98 -5.25 -8.83 0.27
N THR A 99 -6.00 -9.46 1.15
CA THR A 99 -5.48 -10.04 2.40
C THR A 99 -6.49 -11.00 3.00
N GLY A 100 -6.00 -12.08 3.58
CA GLY A 100 -6.84 -13.01 4.33
C GLY A 100 -7.25 -12.48 5.70
N SER A 101 -6.48 -11.56 6.29
CA SER A 101 -6.78 -10.93 7.57
C SER A 101 -6.18 -9.51 7.64
N PRO A 102 -6.97 -8.46 7.46
CA PRO A 102 -6.48 -7.08 7.50
C PRO A 102 -6.03 -6.64 8.90
N VAL A 103 -6.54 -7.28 9.94
CA VAL A 103 -6.17 -7.05 11.34
C VAL A 103 -5.35 -8.23 11.83
N THR A 104 -4.05 -8.05 12.04
CA THR A 104 -3.17 -9.14 12.50
C THR A 104 -2.86 -9.06 14.00
N LYS A 105 -2.66 -7.87 14.54
CA LYS A 105 -2.30 -7.65 15.94
C LYS A 105 -3.20 -6.61 16.61
N SER A 106 -3.65 -5.62 15.88
CA SER A 106 -4.43 -4.53 16.46
C SER A 106 -5.33 -3.87 15.39
N PRO A 107 -6.46 -3.27 15.82
CA PRO A 107 -7.29 -2.46 14.93
C PRO A 107 -6.54 -1.31 14.25
N LEU A 108 -5.40 -0.90 14.82
CA LEU A 108 -4.54 0.14 14.23
C LEU A 108 -3.86 -0.30 12.93
N ASP A 109 -3.78 -1.62 12.68
CA ASP A 109 -3.26 -2.19 11.43
C ASP A 109 -4.09 -1.77 10.20
N LEU A 110 -5.34 -1.36 10.42
CA LEU A 110 -6.27 -0.94 9.35
C LEU A 110 -5.92 0.43 8.76
N TYR A 111 -5.33 1.35 9.54
CA TYR A 111 -5.19 2.73 9.11
C TYR A 111 -4.53 2.90 7.73
N THR A 112 -3.34 2.35 7.56
CA THR A 112 -2.58 2.52 6.31
C THR A 112 -3.18 1.75 5.15
N GLN A 113 -3.83 0.62 5.41
CA GLN A 113 -4.54 -0.18 4.41
C GLN A 113 -5.77 0.57 3.88
N CYS A 114 -6.57 1.13 4.78
CA CYS A 114 -7.72 1.97 4.42
C CYS A 114 -7.28 3.28 3.74
N TYR A 115 -6.24 3.94 4.27
CA TYR A 115 -5.68 5.15 3.67
C TYR A 115 -5.15 4.92 2.24
N PHE A 116 -4.61 3.73 1.96
CA PHE A 116 -4.21 3.35 0.61
C PHE A 116 -5.41 3.28 -0.33
N LEU A 117 -6.53 2.73 0.11
CA LEU A 117 -7.77 2.64 -0.70
C LEU A 117 -8.38 4.02 -0.92
N ASP A 118 -8.66 4.71 0.17
CA ASP A 118 -9.16 6.08 0.18
C ASP A 118 -8.66 6.80 1.45
N PRO A 119 -7.92 7.93 1.31
CA PRO A 119 -7.47 8.73 2.45
C PRO A 119 -8.58 9.23 3.38
N TRP A 120 -9.81 9.36 2.87
CA TRP A 120 -10.96 9.88 3.62
C TRP A 120 -11.81 8.78 4.26
N LEU A 121 -11.55 7.52 3.95
CA LEU A 121 -12.35 6.37 4.40
C LEU A 121 -12.57 6.31 5.92
N LEU A 122 -11.55 6.65 6.68
CA LEU A 122 -11.60 6.58 8.15
C LEU A 122 -11.84 7.95 8.82
N ASP A 123 -12.01 9.04 8.06
CA ASP A 123 -12.17 10.43 8.57
C ASP A 123 -11.07 10.86 9.54
N HIS A 124 -9.83 10.49 9.26
CA HIS A 124 -8.68 10.87 10.08
C HIS A 124 -7.50 11.32 9.23
N ASP A 125 -7.06 12.55 9.43
CA ASP A 125 -5.97 13.18 8.67
C ASP A 125 -4.60 12.54 8.92
N SER A 126 -4.44 11.82 10.02
CA SER A 126 -3.17 11.20 10.40
C SER A 126 -3.34 9.93 11.22
N TYR A 127 -2.32 9.05 11.14
CA TYR A 127 -2.24 7.88 12.00
C TYR A 127 -2.32 8.23 13.49
N TYR A 128 -1.76 9.35 13.91
CA TYR A 128 -1.80 9.76 15.31
C TYR A 128 -3.21 10.13 15.76
N ALA A 129 -3.97 10.83 14.95
CA ALA A 129 -5.38 11.14 15.22
C ALA A 129 -6.21 9.85 15.31
N PHE A 130 -6.04 8.93 14.35
CA PHE A 130 -6.67 7.61 14.34
C PHE A 130 -6.30 6.81 15.60
N ARG A 131 -5.02 6.71 15.94
CA ARG A 131 -4.55 6.03 17.14
C ARG A 131 -5.16 6.62 18.40
N THR A 132 -5.21 7.96 18.53
CA THR A 132 -5.80 8.63 19.70
C THR A 132 -7.31 8.34 19.82
N ARG A 133 -8.01 8.20 18.68
CA ARG A 133 -9.45 7.87 18.67
C ARG A 133 -9.72 6.45 19.11
N TYR A 134 -8.92 5.48 18.67
CA TYR A 134 -9.21 4.06 18.81
C TYR A 134 -8.34 3.29 19.81
N ALA A 135 -7.25 3.86 20.30
CA ALA A 135 -6.39 3.22 21.30
C ALA A 135 -6.47 3.90 22.66
N LEU A 136 -6.36 3.08 23.70
CA LEU A 136 -6.11 3.51 25.07
C LEU A 136 -4.60 3.50 25.30
N MET A 137 -4.05 4.65 25.66
CA MET A 137 -2.61 4.85 25.81
C MET A 137 -2.24 4.98 27.28
N LYS A 138 -1.12 4.38 27.67
CA LYS A 138 -0.50 4.54 28.99
C LYS A 138 0.96 4.94 28.83
N THR A 139 1.38 5.96 29.57
CA THR A 139 2.79 6.34 29.63
C THR A 139 3.52 5.38 30.59
N ALA A 140 4.61 4.80 30.11
CA ALA A 140 5.52 4.00 30.91
C ALA A 140 6.94 4.57 30.79
N ASN A 141 7.70 4.53 31.89
CA ASN A 141 9.08 4.99 31.92
C ASN A 141 10.03 3.80 31.91
N PHE A 142 10.89 3.71 30.90
CA PHE A 142 11.93 2.71 30.76
C PHE A 142 13.30 3.41 30.68
N ASN A 143 14.17 3.13 31.62
CA ASN A 143 15.54 3.68 31.68
C ASN A 143 15.57 5.22 31.46
N GLY A 144 14.68 5.96 32.14
CA GLY A 144 14.59 7.41 32.04
C GLY A 144 13.93 7.96 30.76
N ARG A 145 13.43 7.09 29.89
CA ARG A 145 12.68 7.47 28.67
C ARG A 145 11.19 7.18 28.84
N SER A 146 10.37 8.18 28.55
CA SER A 146 8.91 8.05 28.54
C SER A 146 8.45 7.43 27.22
N VAL A 147 7.71 6.33 27.28
CA VAL A 147 7.19 5.61 26.11
C VAL A 147 5.66 5.48 26.23
N GLN A 148 4.95 5.73 25.14
CA GLN A 148 3.51 5.54 25.06
C GLN A 148 3.19 4.10 24.64
N LEU A 149 2.52 3.36 25.49
CA LEU A 149 2.10 1.98 25.25
C LEU A 149 0.59 1.94 24.96
N VAL A 150 0.18 1.13 23.98
CA VAL A 150 -1.21 0.78 23.78
C VAL A 150 -1.58 -0.29 24.81
N VAL A 151 -2.55 0.01 25.68
CA VAL A 151 -3.03 -0.89 26.73
C VAL A 151 -4.44 -1.43 26.46
N GLY A 152 -5.10 -0.95 25.41
CA GLY A 152 -6.43 -1.39 25.03
C GLY A 152 -6.97 -0.58 23.83
N TYR A 153 -8.21 -0.85 23.47
CA TYR A 153 -8.89 -0.20 22.34
C TYR A 153 -10.27 0.28 22.77
N ARG A 154 -10.78 1.28 22.06
CA ARG A 154 -12.09 1.89 22.30
C ARG A 154 -12.75 2.25 20.97
N ASN A 155 -14.04 2.60 20.98
CA ASN A 155 -14.81 3.03 19.80
C ASN A 155 -14.80 2.00 18.65
N LEU A 156 -14.64 0.71 18.94
CA LEU A 156 -14.54 -0.34 17.92
C LEU A 156 -15.83 -0.51 17.11
N ALA A 157 -17.00 -0.24 17.71
CA ALA A 157 -18.27 -0.25 16.99
C ALA A 157 -18.31 0.83 15.90
N GLU A 158 -17.85 2.05 16.21
CA GLU A 158 -17.71 3.14 15.24
C GLU A 158 -16.77 2.76 14.09
N LEU A 159 -15.62 2.16 14.41
CA LEU A 159 -14.67 1.69 13.39
C LEU A 159 -15.29 0.62 12.49
N SER A 160 -16.02 -0.32 13.09
CA SER A 160 -16.72 -1.37 12.33
C SER A 160 -17.77 -0.80 11.38
N GLU A 161 -18.54 0.22 11.82
CA GLU A 161 -19.52 0.89 10.95
C GLU A 161 -18.86 1.56 9.73
N LYS A 162 -17.72 2.23 9.93
CA LYS A 162 -16.97 2.86 8.84
C LYS A 162 -16.44 1.86 7.81
N LEU A 163 -16.23 0.62 8.21
CA LEU A 163 -15.71 -0.44 7.34
C LEU A 163 -16.80 -1.26 6.62
N LYS A 164 -18.09 -1.10 6.97
CA LYS A 164 -19.19 -1.85 6.34
C LYS A 164 -19.29 -1.76 4.80
N PRO A 165 -18.95 -0.62 4.15
CA PRO A 165 -18.99 -0.51 2.70
C PRO A 165 -17.91 -1.33 1.98
N PHE A 166 -16.97 -1.94 2.67
CA PHE A 166 -15.81 -2.68 2.17
C PHE A 166 -15.78 -4.12 2.67
#